data_f039d1846b127fffe22dccc2b51bd5de
#
_entry.id   f039d1846b127fffe22dccc2b51bd5de
#
_cell.length_a   1.000
_cell.length_b   1.000
_cell.length_c   1.000
_cell.angle_alpha   90.00
_cell.angle_beta   90.00
_cell.angle_gamma   90.00
#
_symmetry.space_group_name_H-M   'P 1'
#
loop_
_entity.id
_entity.type
_entity.pdbx_description
1 polymer ?
#
loop_
_entity_poly.entity_id
_entity_poly.type
_entity_poly.pdbx_seq_one_letter_code
_entity_poly.pdbx_strand_id
1 'polypeptide(L)'
;NDQVRFDLIFQVLAPEIEIITPIRDQQLSREAEIDYLKEQGIELSWEKAQYSINQGLWGTSVGGSETLTSHQTLPETAYPSQLTATNPKKVILSFEKGELVGLNGAQGSPVELIQSLQEIAKEYAIGRDIHVGDTIIGIKGRVGFEAAAPLLIIKAHHLLEKHTLTKWQLQHKEYLSSFYGMHLHEGQYLDPVMRDTEAFLQSSQKMVSGNVVVSLKPYHFSLDGIISDHDLMSSKFSTYGEENKAWSADDAKGFIKILGNQNKIYQQVNS
;
A
#
# COMPACT_ATOMS: atom_id res chain seq x y z
N ASN A 1 12.58 7.31 12.73
CA ASN A 1 12.54 6.95 11.29
C ASN A 1 12.82 8.16 10.40
N ASP A 2 12.07 9.26 10.53
CA ASP A 2 12.17 10.42 9.63
C ASP A 2 13.57 11.03 9.67
N GLN A 3 14.13 11.20 10.85
CA GLN A 3 15.48 11.74 11.01
C GLN A 3 16.54 10.88 10.29
N VAL A 4 16.47 9.56 10.40
CA VAL A 4 17.40 8.67 9.70
C VAL A 4 17.30 8.85 8.19
N ARG A 5 16.11 8.99 7.64
CA ARG A 5 15.87 9.19 6.21
C ARG A 5 16.44 10.53 5.74
N PHE A 6 16.17 11.61 6.47
CA PHE A 6 16.67 12.94 6.13
C PHE A 6 18.19 13.00 6.23
N ASP A 7 18.76 12.58 7.34
CA ASP A 7 20.21 12.62 7.54
C ASP A 7 20.96 11.79 6.47
N LEU A 8 20.45 10.59 6.15
CA LEU A 8 21.04 9.74 5.13
C LEU A 8 21.03 10.40 3.75
N ILE A 9 19.90 10.98 3.35
CA ILE A 9 19.75 11.64 2.05
C ILE A 9 20.64 12.90 1.98
N PHE A 10 20.67 13.72 3.03
CA PHE A 10 21.51 14.91 3.08
C PHE A 10 23.00 14.57 3.04
N GLN A 11 23.47 13.53 3.74
CA GLN A 11 24.87 13.09 3.68
C GLN A 11 25.31 12.74 2.26
N VAL A 12 24.40 12.24 1.42
CA VAL A 12 24.72 11.83 0.05
C VAL A 12 24.56 12.97 -0.96
N LEU A 13 23.46 13.72 -0.88
CA LEU A 13 23.09 14.72 -1.90
C LEU A 13 23.59 16.13 -1.58
N ALA A 14 23.82 16.44 -0.31
CA ALA A 14 24.20 17.76 0.14
C ALA A 14 25.13 17.67 1.37
N PRO A 15 26.34 17.06 1.22
CA PRO A 15 27.24 16.77 2.33
C PRO A 15 27.78 18.02 3.00
N GLU A 16 27.64 19.20 2.37
CA GLU A 16 28.02 20.50 2.92
C GLU A 16 26.99 21.12 3.88
N ILE A 17 25.81 20.53 4.00
CA ILE A 17 24.77 21.04 4.90
C ILE A 17 25.04 20.57 6.32
N GLU A 18 25.08 21.50 7.26
CA GLU A 18 25.10 21.19 8.69
C GLU A 18 23.71 20.74 9.16
N ILE A 19 23.65 19.56 9.78
CA ILE A 19 22.42 19.02 10.32
C ILE A 19 22.35 19.31 11.81
N ILE A 20 21.39 20.14 12.24
CA ILE A 20 21.18 20.55 13.63
C ILE A 20 19.98 19.79 14.20
N THR A 21 20.22 18.98 15.23
CA THR A 21 19.20 18.08 15.81
C THR A 21 19.13 18.22 17.34
N PRO A 22 18.73 19.36 17.89
CA PRO A 22 18.79 19.63 19.32
C PRO A 22 17.96 18.67 20.16
N ILE A 23 16.79 18.25 19.66
CA ILE A 23 15.92 17.29 20.36
C ILE A 23 16.63 15.96 20.57
N ARG A 24 17.28 15.41 19.53
CA ARG A 24 18.05 14.18 19.60
C ARG A 24 19.28 14.34 20.49
N ASP A 25 20.04 15.41 20.25
CA ASP A 25 21.36 15.60 20.87
C ASP A 25 21.24 15.90 22.37
N GLN A 26 20.17 16.55 22.78
CA GLN A 26 19.87 16.87 24.17
C GLN A 26 18.87 15.92 24.83
N GLN A 27 18.33 14.93 24.08
CA GLN A 27 17.33 13.96 24.55
C GLN A 27 16.11 14.64 25.21
N LEU A 28 15.62 15.73 24.58
CA LEU A 28 14.51 16.51 25.11
C LEU A 28 13.22 15.68 25.16
N SER A 29 12.56 15.71 26.31
CA SER A 29 11.22 15.15 26.44
C SER A 29 10.17 16.12 25.90
N ARG A 30 8.98 15.60 25.56
CA ARG A 30 7.85 16.43 25.12
C ARG A 30 7.46 17.49 26.17
N GLU A 31 7.57 17.16 27.45
CA GLU A 31 7.32 18.10 28.55
C GLU A 31 8.34 19.24 28.54
N ALA A 32 9.63 18.93 28.35
CA ALA A 32 10.68 19.93 28.26
C ALA A 32 10.48 20.85 27.05
N GLU A 33 10.04 20.31 25.90
CA GLU A 33 9.70 21.11 24.71
C GLU A 33 8.51 22.05 24.97
N ILE A 34 7.46 21.56 25.63
CA ILE A 34 6.28 22.36 26.00
C ILE A 34 6.67 23.47 26.96
N ASP A 35 7.48 23.20 27.96
CA ASP A 35 7.91 24.16 28.95
C ASP A 35 8.80 25.25 28.31
N TYR A 36 9.70 24.88 27.42
CA TYR A 36 10.47 25.82 26.63
C TYR A 36 9.57 26.76 25.80
N LEU A 37 8.55 26.23 25.11
CA LEU A 37 7.63 27.05 24.32
C LEU A 37 6.82 28.00 25.19
N LYS A 38 6.39 27.58 26.39
CA LYS A 38 5.71 28.45 27.36
C LYS A 38 6.61 29.56 27.84
N GLU A 39 7.88 29.28 28.14
CA GLU A 39 8.88 30.29 28.53
C GLU A 39 9.11 31.33 27.43
N GLN A 40 8.98 30.93 26.14
CA GLN A 40 9.04 31.84 25.01
C GLN A 40 7.71 32.58 24.75
N GLY A 41 6.72 32.45 25.64
CA GLY A 41 5.43 33.15 25.52
C GLY A 41 4.49 32.58 24.46
N ILE A 42 4.71 31.33 24.04
CA ILE A 42 3.84 30.63 23.07
C ILE A 42 2.74 29.90 23.84
N GLU A 43 1.51 30.38 23.72
CA GLU A 43 0.32 29.75 24.29
C GLU A 43 -0.36 28.87 23.21
N LEU A 44 -0.32 27.55 23.39
CA LEU A 44 -1.04 26.58 22.58
C LEU A 44 -1.95 25.75 23.50
N SER A 45 -3.06 25.25 22.94
CA SER A 45 -3.96 24.34 23.66
C SER A 45 -3.38 22.93 23.69
N TRP A 46 -2.45 22.67 24.62
CA TRP A 46 -1.74 21.39 24.77
C TRP A 46 -2.65 20.20 25.10
N GLU A 47 -3.85 20.47 25.66
CA GLU A 47 -4.83 19.45 26.06
C GLU A 47 -5.58 18.79 24.88
N LYS A 48 -5.54 19.39 23.68
CA LYS A 48 -6.29 18.86 22.53
C LYS A 48 -5.63 17.72 21.77
N ALA A 49 -4.39 17.36 22.05
CA ALA A 49 -3.66 16.35 21.32
C ALA A 49 -3.68 14.98 22.04
N GLN A 50 -4.87 14.43 22.32
CA GLN A 50 -4.99 13.04 22.79
C GLN A 50 -4.44 12.06 21.74
N TYR A 51 -4.57 12.39 20.46
CA TYR A 51 -4.08 11.60 19.33
C TYR A 51 -3.07 12.40 18.50
N SER A 52 -1.98 11.74 18.12
CA SER A 52 -1.03 12.25 17.14
C SER A 52 -1.53 11.88 15.75
N ILE A 53 -1.95 12.86 14.98
CA ILE A 53 -2.51 12.68 13.63
C ILE A 53 -1.55 13.28 12.62
N ASN A 54 -1.02 12.43 11.72
CA ASN A 54 -0.20 12.86 10.60
C ASN A 54 -0.96 12.57 9.30
N GLN A 55 -1.49 13.63 8.70
CA GLN A 55 -2.32 13.56 7.50
C GLN A 55 -1.52 13.90 6.26
N GLY A 56 -1.65 13.08 5.22
CA GLY A 56 -1.06 13.28 3.91
C GLY A 56 -1.96 12.82 2.78
N LEU A 57 -1.53 13.07 1.55
CA LEU A 57 -2.27 12.66 0.34
C LEU A 57 -2.48 11.13 0.30
N TRP A 58 -1.51 10.36 0.79
CA TRP A 58 -1.50 8.88 0.71
C TRP A 58 -2.01 8.22 1.98
N GLY A 59 -2.73 8.94 2.82
CA GLY A 59 -3.36 8.43 4.04
C GLY A 59 -2.99 9.21 5.29
N THR A 60 -3.57 8.79 6.39
CA THR A 60 -3.41 9.43 7.70
C THR A 60 -3.00 8.39 8.71
N SER A 61 -1.96 8.67 9.49
CA SER A 61 -1.62 7.85 10.66
C SER A 61 -2.20 8.47 11.93
N VAL A 62 -2.65 7.62 12.84
CA VAL A 62 -3.27 7.99 14.11
C VAL A 62 -2.58 7.24 15.23
N GLY A 63 -1.84 7.97 16.09
CA GLY A 63 -1.21 7.44 17.29
C GLY A 63 -1.93 7.91 18.54
N GLY A 64 -2.05 7.04 19.54
CA GLY A 64 -2.66 7.33 20.84
C GLY A 64 -2.21 6.33 21.88
N SER A 65 -2.71 6.43 23.12
CA SER A 65 -2.37 5.50 24.22
C SER A 65 -2.69 4.06 23.86
N GLU A 66 -3.75 3.82 23.11
CA GLU A 66 -4.20 2.50 22.67
C GLU A 66 -3.16 1.84 21.76
N THR A 67 -2.48 2.64 20.91
CA THR A 67 -1.47 2.11 19.99
C THR A 67 -0.16 1.73 20.68
N LEU A 68 0.05 2.16 21.92
CA LEU A 68 1.17 1.73 22.75
C LEU A 68 0.97 0.33 23.35
N THR A 69 -0.22 -0.25 23.20
CA THR A 69 -0.55 -1.62 23.62
C THR A 69 -0.67 -2.53 22.42
N SER A 70 -0.60 -3.85 22.62
CA SER A 70 -0.75 -4.83 21.55
C SER A 70 -2.20 -5.20 21.24
N HIS A 71 -3.16 -4.84 22.08
CA HIS A 71 -4.53 -5.37 22.03
C HIS A 71 -5.65 -4.32 22.01
N GLN A 72 -5.37 -3.09 22.42
CA GLN A 72 -6.41 -2.05 22.43
C GLN A 72 -6.64 -1.49 21.02
N THR A 73 -7.88 -1.16 20.72
CA THR A 73 -8.28 -0.54 19.46
C THR A 73 -8.48 0.96 19.64
N LEU A 74 -8.20 1.73 18.60
CA LEU A 74 -8.55 3.14 18.58
C LEU A 74 -10.08 3.30 18.58
N PRO A 75 -10.64 4.25 19.33
CA PRO A 75 -12.05 4.55 19.27
C PRO A 75 -12.41 5.21 17.93
N GLU A 76 -13.67 5.12 17.54
CA GLU A 76 -14.19 5.73 16.29
C GLU A 76 -13.82 7.21 16.18
N THR A 77 -13.89 7.95 17.28
CA THR A 77 -13.63 9.38 17.35
C THR A 77 -12.16 9.77 17.15
N ALA A 78 -11.22 8.80 17.20
CA ALA A 78 -9.80 9.06 16.94
C ALA A 78 -9.49 9.25 15.45
N TYR A 79 -10.37 8.73 14.57
CA TYR A 79 -10.17 8.84 13.13
C TYR A 79 -10.67 10.17 12.58
N PRO A 80 -9.95 10.79 11.62
CA PRO A 80 -10.33 12.09 11.06
C PRO A 80 -11.67 12.10 10.34
N SER A 81 -12.01 11.03 9.61
CA SER A 81 -13.28 10.89 8.92
C SER A 81 -14.30 10.17 9.80
N GLN A 82 -15.58 10.52 9.64
CA GLN A 82 -16.66 9.84 10.33
C GLN A 82 -17.62 9.23 9.30
N LEU A 83 -18.28 8.12 9.64
CA LEU A 83 -19.27 7.50 8.78
C LEU A 83 -20.47 8.45 8.58
N THR A 84 -20.72 8.85 7.33
CA THR A 84 -21.85 9.70 6.95
C THR A 84 -22.72 9.07 5.87
N ALA A 85 -22.15 8.21 5.01
CA ALA A 85 -22.87 7.53 3.93
C ALA A 85 -23.37 6.15 4.37
N THR A 86 -24.66 5.86 4.13
CA THR A 86 -25.29 4.58 4.47
C THR A 86 -25.64 3.75 3.23
N ASN A 87 -25.94 4.40 2.10
CA ASN A 87 -26.31 3.73 0.85
C ASN A 87 -25.06 3.30 0.07
N PRO A 88 -25.03 2.09 -0.49
CA PRO A 88 -23.93 1.65 -1.34
C PRO A 88 -23.73 2.58 -2.55
N LYS A 89 -22.47 2.79 -2.94
CA LYS A 89 -22.11 3.59 -4.11
C LYS A 89 -21.09 2.84 -4.94
N LYS A 90 -21.28 2.81 -6.26
CA LYS A 90 -20.27 2.30 -7.18
C LYS A 90 -19.35 3.42 -7.64
N VAL A 91 -18.07 3.10 -7.73
CA VAL A 91 -17.03 3.93 -8.34
C VAL A 91 -16.25 3.11 -9.36
N ILE A 92 -15.75 3.77 -10.39
CA ILE A 92 -14.94 3.17 -11.45
C ILE A 92 -13.58 3.86 -11.44
N LEU A 93 -12.52 3.08 -11.24
CA LEU A 93 -11.15 3.53 -11.33
C LEU A 93 -10.58 3.09 -12.68
N SER A 94 -10.05 4.04 -13.45
CA SER A 94 -9.45 3.79 -14.76
C SER A 94 -7.93 3.82 -14.64
N PHE A 95 -7.29 2.79 -15.17
CA PHE A 95 -5.83 2.66 -15.17
C PHE A 95 -5.31 2.59 -16.61
N GLU A 96 -4.16 3.21 -16.85
CA GLU A 96 -3.37 3.05 -18.08
C GLU A 96 -1.92 2.75 -17.71
N LYS A 97 -1.43 1.60 -18.19
CA LYS A 97 -0.06 1.12 -17.90
C LYS A 97 0.28 1.13 -16.41
N GLY A 98 -0.69 0.78 -15.58
CA GLY A 98 -0.57 0.72 -14.13
C GLY A 98 -0.84 2.03 -13.40
N GLU A 99 -0.94 3.16 -14.09
CA GLU A 99 -1.19 4.46 -13.47
C GLU A 99 -2.68 4.79 -13.42
N LEU A 100 -3.13 5.39 -12.31
CA LEU A 100 -4.50 5.88 -12.18
C LEU A 100 -4.68 7.13 -13.05
N VAL A 101 -5.53 7.04 -14.07
CA VAL A 101 -5.78 8.11 -15.05
C VAL A 101 -7.22 8.62 -15.04
N GLY A 102 -8.13 7.97 -14.31
CA GLY A 102 -9.52 8.40 -14.27
C GLY A 102 -10.34 7.87 -13.10
N LEU A 103 -11.39 8.59 -12.76
CA LEU A 103 -12.37 8.25 -11.74
C LEU A 103 -13.77 8.54 -12.27
N ASN A 104 -14.66 7.53 -12.31
CA ASN A 104 -16.04 7.63 -12.80
C ASN A 104 -16.18 8.26 -14.20
N GLY A 105 -15.21 8.00 -15.09
CA GLY A 105 -15.18 8.54 -16.46
C GLY A 105 -14.56 9.93 -16.59
N ALA A 106 -14.28 10.62 -15.49
CA ALA A 106 -13.50 11.87 -15.52
C ALA A 106 -12.00 11.57 -15.48
N GLN A 107 -11.22 12.24 -16.33
CA GLN A 107 -9.77 12.20 -16.31
C GLN A 107 -9.22 13.34 -15.45
N GLY A 108 -8.01 13.17 -14.91
CA GLY A 108 -7.35 14.18 -14.10
C GLY A 108 -5.91 13.81 -13.79
N SER A 109 -5.20 14.70 -13.15
CA SER A 109 -3.88 14.38 -12.60
C SER A 109 -4.00 13.34 -11.47
N PRO A 110 -2.96 12.54 -11.21
CA PRO A 110 -3.00 11.57 -10.11
C PRO A 110 -3.39 12.18 -8.77
N VAL A 111 -2.90 13.39 -8.46
CA VAL A 111 -3.23 14.10 -7.21
C VAL A 111 -4.72 14.43 -7.13
N GLU A 112 -5.29 15.01 -8.17
CA GLU A 112 -6.73 15.35 -8.22
C GLU A 112 -7.62 14.11 -8.10
N LEU A 113 -7.24 13.02 -8.76
CA LEU A 113 -7.99 11.75 -8.71
C LEU A 113 -7.92 11.10 -7.32
N ILE A 114 -6.75 11.11 -6.66
CA ILE A 114 -6.60 10.60 -5.30
C ILE A 114 -7.44 11.44 -4.33
N GLN A 115 -7.37 12.76 -4.41
CA GLN A 115 -8.17 13.65 -3.57
C GLN A 115 -9.67 13.45 -3.77
N SER A 116 -10.12 13.38 -5.03
CA SER A 116 -11.53 13.15 -5.38
C SER A 116 -12.03 11.80 -4.86
N LEU A 117 -11.23 10.75 -5.00
CA LEU A 117 -11.57 9.43 -4.46
C LEU A 117 -11.59 9.44 -2.93
N GLN A 118 -10.65 10.16 -2.29
CA GLN A 118 -10.61 10.30 -0.83
C GLN A 118 -11.88 10.97 -0.32
N GLU A 119 -12.35 12.04 -0.96
CA GLU A 119 -13.60 12.73 -0.59
C GLU A 119 -14.83 11.81 -0.66
N ILE A 120 -14.88 10.94 -1.68
CA ILE A 120 -15.97 9.95 -1.80
C ILE A 120 -15.84 8.85 -0.75
N ALA A 121 -14.66 8.30 -0.57
CA ALA A 121 -14.46 7.09 0.24
C ALA A 121 -14.46 7.37 1.74
N LYS A 122 -14.05 8.55 2.19
CA LYS A 122 -14.08 8.95 3.61
C LYS A 122 -15.50 8.94 4.21
N GLU A 123 -16.52 9.23 3.39
CA GLU A 123 -17.92 9.19 3.83
C GLU A 123 -18.35 7.79 4.30
N TYR A 124 -17.68 6.75 3.82
CA TYR A 124 -17.91 5.35 4.17
C TYR A 124 -17.00 4.84 5.30
N ALA A 125 -16.14 5.68 5.86
CA ALA A 125 -15.16 5.30 6.89
C ALA A 125 -14.29 4.08 6.48
N ILE A 126 -13.93 4.00 5.19
CA ILE A 126 -13.12 2.93 4.60
C ILE A 126 -11.62 3.17 4.88
N GLY A 127 -10.83 2.10 4.88
CA GLY A 127 -9.37 2.18 4.93
C GLY A 127 -8.79 2.34 6.32
N ARG A 128 -9.56 2.01 7.36
CA ARG A 128 -9.10 2.02 8.74
C ARG A 128 -8.53 0.67 9.13
N ASP A 129 -7.35 0.69 9.70
CA ASP A 129 -6.68 -0.51 10.23
C ASP A 129 -5.63 -0.12 11.27
N ILE A 130 -5.07 -1.13 11.94
CA ILE A 130 -3.93 -1.01 12.83
C ILE A 130 -2.73 -1.69 12.17
N HIS A 131 -1.71 -0.89 11.90
CA HIS A 131 -0.44 -1.40 11.37
C HIS A 131 0.56 -1.67 12.50
N VAL A 132 1.24 -2.80 12.39
CA VAL A 132 2.42 -3.13 13.22
C VAL A 132 3.60 -3.32 12.29
N GLY A 133 4.65 -2.54 12.48
CA GLY A 133 5.84 -2.59 11.65
C GLY A 133 7.11 -2.37 12.43
N ASP A 134 8.24 -2.57 11.76
CA ASP A 134 9.55 -2.29 12.32
C ASP A 134 9.94 -0.83 12.04
N THR A 135 10.48 -0.16 13.06
CA THR A 135 11.25 1.06 12.84
C THR A 135 12.57 0.71 12.16
N ILE A 136 13.24 1.68 11.55
CA ILE A 136 14.56 1.47 10.90
C ILE A 136 15.58 0.86 11.87
N ILE A 137 15.44 1.14 13.17
CA ILE A 137 16.34 0.61 14.22
C ILE A 137 15.82 -0.71 14.83
N GLY A 138 14.85 -1.38 14.21
CA GLY A 138 14.36 -2.70 14.61
C GLY A 138 13.40 -2.74 15.79
N ILE A 139 12.91 -1.60 16.26
CA ILE A 139 11.89 -1.56 17.34
C ILE A 139 10.50 -1.64 16.71
N LYS A 140 9.65 -2.52 17.22
CA LYS A 140 8.25 -2.62 16.78
C LYS A 140 7.47 -1.35 17.12
N GLY A 141 6.80 -0.79 16.14
CA GLY A 141 5.84 0.29 16.28
C GLY A 141 4.44 -0.17 15.90
N ARG A 142 3.43 0.41 16.55
CA ARG A 142 2.03 0.16 16.27
C ARG A 142 1.31 1.50 16.08
N VAL A 143 0.53 1.62 15.01
CA VAL A 143 -0.13 2.87 14.65
C VAL A 143 -1.45 2.57 13.93
N GLY A 144 -2.47 3.39 14.18
CA GLY A 144 -3.70 3.36 13.39
C GLY A 144 -3.52 4.07 12.05
N PHE A 145 -4.23 3.60 11.04
CA PHE A 145 -4.29 4.22 9.73
C PHE A 145 -5.73 4.46 9.29
N GLU A 146 -5.91 5.56 8.57
CA GLU A 146 -7.06 5.80 7.73
C GLU A 146 -6.55 6.19 6.34
N ALA A 147 -6.70 5.30 5.37
CA ALA A 147 -6.15 5.44 4.03
C ALA A 147 -7.17 4.95 2.98
N ALA A 148 -8.31 5.63 2.89
CA ALA A 148 -9.43 5.17 2.06
C ALA A 148 -9.06 5.12 0.58
N ALA A 149 -8.66 6.23 -0.02
CA ALA A 149 -8.28 6.28 -1.44
C ALA A 149 -7.08 5.38 -1.75
N PRO A 150 -5.96 5.42 -0.99
CA PRO A 150 -4.82 4.55 -1.27
C PRO A 150 -5.18 3.06 -1.24
N LEU A 151 -5.95 2.62 -0.25
CA LEU A 151 -6.35 1.22 -0.14
C LEU A 151 -7.21 0.78 -1.33
N LEU A 152 -8.16 1.62 -1.74
CA LEU A 152 -9.00 1.37 -2.93
C LEU A 152 -8.16 1.28 -4.19
N ILE A 153 -7.25 2.23 -4.42
CA ILE A 153 -6.36 2.26 -5.58
C ILE A 153 -5.47 1.02 -5.62
N ILE A 154 -4.78 0.70 -4.53
CA ILE A 154 -3.88 -0.46 -4.45
C ILE A 154 -4.64 -1.76 -4.71
N LYS A 155 -5.80 -1.95 -4.09
CA LYS A 155 -6.59 -3.18 -4.26
C LYS A 155 -7.21 -3.30 -5.65
N ALA A 156 -7.70 -2.19 -6.22
CA ALA A 156 -8.23 -2.16 -7.58
C ALA A 156 -7.13 -2.42 -8.62
N HIS A 157 -5.98 -1.76 -8.49
CA HIS A 157 -4.83 -1.97 -9.33
C HIS A 157 -4.36 -3.44 -9.27
N HIS A 158 -4.25 -4.01 -8.07
CA HIS A 158 -3.85 -5.41 -7.91
C HIS A 158 -4.88 -6.39 -8.51
N LEU A 159 -6.18 -6.09 -8.46
CA LEU A 159 -7.19 -6.90 -9.17
C LEU A 159 -6.94 -6.86 -10.69
N LEU A 160 -6.70 -5.67 -11.25
CA LEU A 160 -6.40 -5.51 -12.68
C LEU A 160 -5.13 -6.28 -13.08
N GLU A 161 -4.07 -6.21 -12.27
CA GLU A 161 -2.85 -6.99 -12.47
C GLU A 161 -3.11 -8.50 -12.51
N LYS A 162 -3.97 -9.04 -11.65
CA LYS A 162 -4.35 -10.47 -11.66
C LYS A 162 -5.00 -10.91 -12.96
N HIS A 163 -5.65 -10.00 -13.65
CA HIS A 163 -6.27 -10.27 -14.95
C HIS A 163 -5.32 -10.10 -16.13
N THR A 164 -4.30 -9.24 -16.01
CA THR A 164 -3.46 -8.84 -17.15
C THR A 164 -2.03 -9.37 -17.10
N LEU A 165 -1.56 -9.84 -15.95
CA LEU A 165 -0.23 -10.43 -15.78
C LEU A 165 -0.29 -11.93 -15.69
N THR A 166 0.77 -12.60 -16.19
CA THR A 166 0.97 -14.03 -15.95
C THR A 166 1.28 -14.31 -14.47
N LYS A 167 1.06 -15.56 -14.03
CA LYS A 167 1.32 -15.92 -12.63
C LYS A 167 2.75 -15.64 -12.18
N TRP A 168 3.74 -15.81 -13.05
CA TRP A 168 5.15 -15.57 -12.71
C TRP A 168 5.51 -14.09 -12.68
N GLN A 169 4.93 -13.28 -13.58
CA GLN A 169 5.07 -11.82 -13.49
C GLN A 169 4.49 -11.31 -12.18
N LEU A 170 3.28 -11.75 -11.82
CA LEU A 170 2.61 -11.33 -10.59
C LEU A 170 3.41 -11.69 -9.35
N GLN A 171 3.87 -12.95 -9.26
CA GLN A 171 4.66 -13.41 -8.11
C GLN A 171 5.98 -12.65 -7.95
N HIS A 172 6.69 -12.42 -9.06
CA HIS A 172 7.96 -11.70 -9.01
C HIS A 172 7.75 -10.21 -8.67
N LYS A 173 6.72 -9.59 -9.23
CA LYS A 173 6.33 -8.22 -8.93
C LYS A 173 5.99 -8.03 -7.44
N GLU A 174 5.25 -8.96 -6.82
CA GLU A 174 4.93 -8.90 -5.38
C GLU A 174 6.18 -8.93 -4.51
N TYR A 175 7.13 -9.80 -4.83
CA TYR A 175 8.43 -9.86 -4.14
C TYR A 175 9.19 -8.52 -4.28
N LEU A 176 9.33 -8.01 -5.49
CA LEU A 176 10.03 -6.74 -5.74
C LEU A 176 9.32 -5.54 -5.14
N SER A 177 7.98 -5.54 -5.09
CA SER A 177 7.22 -4.46 -4.45
C SER A 177 7.47 -4.39 -2.95
N SER A 178 7.54 -5.54 -2.27
CA SER A 178 7.87 -5.61 -0.86
C SER A 178 9.32 -5.17 -0.58
N PHE A 179 10.25 -5.62 -1.42
CA PHE A 179 11.65 -5.20 -1.38
C PHE A 179 11.79 -3.68 -1.57
N TYR A 180 11.18 -3.14 -2.61
CA TYR A 180 11.19 -1.71 -2.92
C TYR A 180 10.60 -0.88 -1.78
N GLY A 181 9.44 -1.28 -1.27
CA GLY A 181 8.78 -0.59 -0.16
C GLY A 181 9.62 -0.56 1.11
N MET A 182 10.31 -1.67 1.44
CA MET A 182 11.19 -1.74 2.61
C MET A 182 12.41 -0.82 2.44
N HIS A 183 13.08 -0.86 1.30
CA HIS A 183 14.21 0.00 1.02
C HIS A 183 13.84 1.49 1.04
N LEU A 184 12.67 1.84 0.47
CA LEU A 184 12.15 3.20 0.54
C LEU A 184 11.87 3.61 1.99
N HIS A 185 11.25 2.73 2.78
CA HIS A 185 11.00 2.95 4.21
C HIS A 185 12.28 3.21 5.00
N GLU A 186 13.35 2.50 4.68
CA GLU A 186 14.66 2.62 5.35
C GLU A 186 15.55 3.76 4.81
N GLY A 187 15.03 4.57 3.85
CA GLY A 187 15.78 5.69 3.28
C GLY A 187 16.81 5.30 2.23
N GLN A 188 16.80 4.04 1.74
CA GLN A 188 17.75 3.50 0.76
C GLN A 188 17.37 3.84 -0.70
N TYR A 189 16.63 4.92 -0.92
CA TYR A 189 16.15 5.31 -2.26
C TYR A 189 17.28 5.55 -3.27
N LEU A 190 18.45 5.99 -2.81
CA LEU A 190 19.61 6.29 -3.66
C LEU A 190 20.41 5.04 -4.04
N ASP A 191 20.12 3.87 -3.45
CA ASP A 191 20.78 2.63 -3.87
C ASP A 191 20.44 2.31 -5.34
N PRO A 192 21.43 1.97 -6.20
CA PRO A 192 21.20 1.64 -7.60
C PRO A 192 20.16 0.55 -7.83
N VAL A 193 20.05 -0.43 -6.92
CA VAL A 193 19.04 -1.51 -7.01
C VAL A 193 17.60 -1.00 -7.08
N MET A 194 17.34 0.21 -6.57
CA MET A 194 16.03 0.84 -6.66
C MET A 194 15.66 1.15 -8.10
N ARG A 195 16.62 1.62 -8.90
CA ARG A 195 16.43 1.88 -10.35
C ARG A 195 16.22 0.59 -11.14
N ASP A 196 16.94 -0.48 -10.81
CA ASP A 196 16.77 -1.79 -11.43
C ASP A 196 15.38 -2.35 -11.12
N THR A 197 14.93 -2.22 -9.89
CA THR A 197 13.59 -2.64 -9.45
C THR A 197 12.50 -1.82 -10.16
N GLU A 198 12.64 -0.50 -10.25
CA GLU A 198 11.70 0.37 -10.96
C GLU A 198 11.61 0.01 -12.45
N ALA A 199 12.73 -0.30 -13.10
CA ALA A 199 12.74 -0.71 -14.49
C ALA A 199 11.92 -2.01 -14.72
N PHE A 200 12.05 -2.99 -13.82
CA PHE A 200 11.21 -4.18 -13.85
C PHE A 200 9.73 -3.85 -13.61
N LEU A 201 9.42 -3.08 -12.56
CA LEU A 201 8.04 -2.72 -12.22
C LEU A 201 7.38 -2.01 -13.41
N GLN A 202 8.00 -0.99 -13.98
CA GLN A 202 7.50 -0.26 -15.16
C GLN A 202 7.30 -1.18 -16.36
N SER A 203 8.25 -2.10 -16.61
CA SER A 203 8.12 -3.06 -17.71
C SER A 203 6.93 -3.98 -17.53
N SER A 204 6.62 -4.41 -16.31
CA SER A 204 5.49 -5.28 -16.00
C SER A 204 4.14 -4.60 -16.21
N GLN A 205 4.09 -3.28 -16.10
CA GLN A 205 2.83 -2.51 -16.16
C GLN A 205 2.33 -2.21 -17.58
N LYS A 206 3.08 -2.51 -18.62
CA LYS A 206 2.75 -2.13 -20.01
C LYS A 206 1.34 -2.53 -20.47
N MET A 207 0.82 -3.67 -19.98
CA MET A 207 -0.50 -4.20 -20.32
C MET A 207 -1.53 -4.05 -19.19
N VAL A 208 -1.15 -3.41 -18.07
CA VAL A 208 -2.04 -3.20 -16.93
C VAL A 208 -2.89 -1.95 -17.19
N SER A 209 -3.87 -2.10 -18.08
CA SER A 209 -4.77 -1.01 -18.50
C SER A 209 -6.21 -1.50 -18.50
N GLY A 210 -7.13 -0.67 -18.00
CA GLY A 210 -8.54 -1.00 -17.93
C GLY A 210 -9.28 -0.27 -16.81
N ASN A 211 -10.54 -0.60 -16.66
CA ASN A 211 -11.43 -0.06 -15.65
C ASN A 211 -11.69 -1.11 -14.56
N VAL A 212 -11.66 -0.69 -13.31
CA VAL A 212 -12.03 -1.53 -12.16
C VAL A 212 -13.28 -0.95 -11.51
N VAL A 213 -14.29 -1.79 -11.33
CA VAL A 213 -15.56 -1.45 -10.69
C VAL A 213 -15.48 -1.80 -9.21
N VAL A 214 -15.73 -0.82 -8.36
CA VAL A 214 -15.67 -0.95 -6.90
C VAL A 214 -16.99 -0.52 -6.29
N SER A 215 -17.54 -1.31 -5.39
CA SER A 215 -18.74 -0.99 -4.59
C SER A 215 -18.32 -0.58 -3.18
N LEU A 216 -18.65 0.66 -2.79
CA LEU A 216 -18.41 1.21 -1.46
C LEU A 216 -19.63 0.96 -0.57
N LYS A 217 -19.39 0.58 0.69
CA LYS A 217 -20.39 0.37 1.74
C LYS A 217 -19.82 0.87 3.07
N PRO A 218 -20.64 1.13 4.10
CA PRO A 218 -20.15 1.48 5.42
C PRO A 218 -19.02 0.54 5.89
N TYR A 219 -17.85 1.09 6.19
CA TYR A 219 -16.64 0.41 6.65
C TYR A 219 -16.05 -0.63 5.71
N HIS A 220 -16.61 -0.82 4.52
CA HIS A 220 -16.23 -1.91 3.61
C HIS A 220 -16.31 -1.49 2.14
N PHE A 221 -15.55 -2.20 1.30
CA PHE A 221 -15.72 -2.16 -0.14
C PHE A 221 -15.53 -3.55 -0.76
N SER A 222 -16.09 -3.74 -1.94
CA SER A 222 -15.86 -4.92 -2.78
C SER A 222 -15.35 -4.51 -4.15
N LEU A 223 -14.45 -5.33 -4.70
CA LEU A 223 -14.00 -5.21 -6.08
C LEU A 223 -14.94 -6.08 -6.93
N ASP A 224 -15.80 -5.44 -7.71
CA ASP A 224 -16.88 -6.15 -8.42
C ASP A 224 -16.38 -6.80 -9.72
N GLY A 225 -15.33 -6.25 -10.35
CA GLY A 225 -14.75 -6.79 -11.58
C GLY A 225 -13.97 -5.76 -12.38
N ILE A 226 -13.49 -6.17 -13.54
CA ILE A 226 -12.70 -5.33 -14.45
C ILE A 226 -13.30 -5.29 -15.86
N ILE A 227 -12.88 -4.29 -16.63
CA ILE A 227 -13.07 -4.21 -18.08
C ILE A 227 -11.71 -3.84 -18.67
N SER A 228 -11.09 -4.76 -19.44
CA SER A 228 -9.77 -4.56 -20.03
C SER A 228 -9.63 -5.32 -21.34
N ASP A 229 -9.00 -4.70 -22.34
CA ASP A 229 -8.63 -5.36 -23.60
C ASP A 229 -7.48 -6.37 -23.40
N HIS A 230 -6.79 -6.31 -22.27
CA HIS A 230 -5.67 -7.18 -21.90
C HIS A 230 -6.05 -8.27 -20.92
N ASP A 231 -7.35 -8.50 -20.70
CA ASP A 231 -7.83 -9.54 -19.78
C ASP A 231 -7.48 -10.94 -20.28
N LEU A 232 -6.61 -11.64 -19.57
CA LEU A 232 -6.18 -13.01 -19.90
C LEU A 232 -7.33 -14.04 -19.79
N MET A 233 -8.40 -13.71 -19.04
CA MET A 233 -9.59 -14.57 -18.99
C MET A 233 -10.39 -14.53 -20.30
N SER A 234 -10.20 -13.53 -21.14
CA SER A 234 -10.85 -13.44 -22.46
C SER A 234 -10.19 -14.33 -23.54
N SER A 235 -9.14 -15.08 -23.19
CA SER A 235 -8.40 -15.94 -24.10
C SER A 235 -9.31 -17.02 -24.71
N LYS A 236 -9.24 -17.13 -26.04
CA LYS A 236 -9.91 -18.22 -26.80
C LYS A 236 -9.12 -19.51 -26.83
N PHE A 237 -7.89 -19.51 -26.30
CA PHE A 237 -7.01 -20.70 -26.30
C PHE A 237 -7.55 -21.81 -25.39
N SER A 238 -8.05 -21.42 -24.20
CA SER A 238 -8.56 -22.35 -23.19
C SER A 238 -9.55 -21.62 -22.28
N THR A 239 -10.57 -22.33 -21.82
CA THR A 239 -11.52 -21.88 -20.81
C THR A 239 -11.26 -22.56 -19.47
N TYR A 240 -11.58 -21.88 -18.38
CA TYR A 240 -11.54 -22.46 -17.05
C TYR A 240 -12.68 -23.50 -16.91
N GLY A 241 -12.34 -24.73 -16.49
CA GLY A 241 -13.31 -25.80 -16.27
C GLY A 241 -13.03 -27.06 -17.08
N GLU A 242 -14.01 -27.95 -17.08
CA GLU A 242 -13.89 -29.31 -17.66
C GLU A 242 -13.91 -29.35 -19.20
N GLU A 243 -14.36 -28.29 -19.85
CA GLU A 243 -14.47 -28.21 -21.32
C GLU A 243 -13.19 -27.78 -22.04
N ASN A 244 -12.04 -27.96 -21.40
CA ASN A 244 -10.77 -27.57 -21.99
C ASN A 244 -10.40 -28.53 -23.16
N LYS A 245 -10.18 -27.95 -24.35
CA LYS A 245 -9.82 -28.66 -25.57
C LYS A 245 -8.34 -28.49 -25.97
N ALA A 246 -7.55 -27.75 -25.18
CA ALA A 246 -6.16 -27.45 -25.51
C ALA A 246 -5.18 -28.58 -25.24
N TRP A 247 -5.57 -29.56 -24.39
CA TRP A 247 -4.80 -30.78 -24.09
C TRP A 247 -5.71 -31.96 -23.75
N SER A 248 -5.16 -33.18 -23.85
CA SER A 248 -5.83 -34.43 -23.51
C SER A 248 -5.59 -34.86 -22.06
N ALA A 249 -6.37 -35.83 -21.58
CA ALA A 249 -6.14 -36.45 -20.27
C ALA A 249 -4.76 -37.10 -20.17
N ASP A 250 -4.22 -37.66 -21.26
CA ASP A 250 -2.91 -38.31 -21.28
C ASP A 250 -1.77 -37.28 -21.21
N ASP A 251 -1.92 -36.10 -21.85
CA ASP A 251 -0.99 -34.98 -21.68
C ASP A 251 -0.94 -34.53 -20.22
N ALA A 252 -2.11 -34.42 -19.57
CA ALA A 252 -2.20 -34.03 -18.16
C ALA A 252 -1.53 -35.10 -17.25
N LYS A 253 -1.77 -36.39 -17.46
CA LYS A 253 -1.11 -37.47 -16.71
C LYS A 253 0.41 -37.43 -16.89
N GLY A 254 0.88 -37.27 -18.13
CA GLY A 254 2.31 -37.15 -18.43
C GLY A 254 2.95 -35.98 -17.69
N PHE A 255 2.34 -34.80 -17.76
CA PHE A 255 2.78 -33.58 -17.06
C PHE A 255 2.84 -33.78 -15.54
N ILE A 256 1.77 -34.30 -14.91
CA ILE A 256 1.69 -34.55 -13.47
C ILE A 256 2.78 -35.52 -13.02
N LYS A 257 3.02 -36.59 -13.80
CA LYS A 257 4.06 -37.59 -13.53
C LYS A 257 5.45 -36.97 -13.45
N ILE A 258 5.77 -36.09 -14.40
CA ILE A 258 7.08 -35.40 -14.46
C ILE A 258 7.18 -34.34 -13.37
N LEU A 259 6.13 -33.50 -13.18
CA LEU A 259 6.10 -32.46 -12.19
C LEU A 259 6.27 -33.00 -10.76
N GLY A 260 5.77 -34.22 -10.48
CA GLY A 260 5.91 -34.88 -9.19
C GLY A 260 7.32 -35.41 -8.89
N ASN A 261 8.25 -35.43 -9.84
CA ASN A 261 9.56 -36.07 -9.66
C ASN A 261 10.39 -35.40 -8.55
N GLN A 262 10.40 -34.08 -8.46
CA GLN A 262 11.14 -33.37 -7.45
C GLN A 262 10.76 -33.81 -6.02
N ASN A 263 9.46 -33.89 -5.74
CA ASN A 263 8.97 -34.32 -4.44
C ASN A 263 9.25 -35.80 -4.15
N LYS A 264 9.15 -36.68 -5.18
CA LYS A 264 9.48 -38.08 -5.04
C LYS A 264 10.96 -38.29 -4.74
N ILE A 265 11.84 -37.59 -5.44
CA ILE A 265 13.29 -37.65 -5.20
C ILE A 265 13.59 -37.22 -3.77
N TYR A 266 13.02 -36.09 -3.33
CA TYR A 266 13.20 -35.58 -1.97
C TYR A 266 12.78 -36.63 -0.92
N GLN A 267 11.59 -37.19 -1.07
CA GLN A 267 11.08 -38.22 -0.13
C GLN A 267 11.94 -39.48 -0.14
N GLN A 268 12.35 -39.95 -1.34
CA GLN A 268 13.17 -41.16 -1.45
C GLN A 268 14.56 -41.01 -0.80
N VAL A 269 15.13 -39.84 -0.86
CA VAL A 269 16.48 -39.60 -0.29
C VAL A 269 16.43 -39.34 1.23
N ASN A 270 15.30 -38.84 1.77
CA ASN A 270 15.17 -38.48 3.16
C ASN A 270 14.24 -39.38 3.97
N SER A 271 13.75 -40.50 3.42
CA SER A 271 13.07 -41.59 4.12
C SER A 271 14.05 -42.70 4.52
#